data_22f887b8c5a2f73d8b7d0d46f753117d
#
_entry.id   22f887b8c5a2f73d8b7d0d46f753117d
#
_cell.length_a   1.000
_cell.length_b   1.000
_cell.length_c   1.000
_cell.angle_alpha   90.00
_cell.angle_beta   90.00
_cell.angle_gamma   90.00
#
_symmetry.space_group_name_H-M   'P 1'
#
loop_
_entity.id
_entity.type
_entity.pdbx_description
1 polymer ?
#
loop_
_entity_poly.entity_id
_entity_poly.type
_entity_poly.pdbx_seq_one_letter_code
_entity_poly.pdbx_strand_id
1 'polypeptide(L)'
;SDQKESPILDHLRDAGIEVFVGHDAAHVPADAVVVVSTAVRESNPELAEARRRGQSVIHRSQALALAASGMRFVAVAGAHGKTTTSAMLSMALRDAGEDPSIAVGAVIPQLGSGAYLGSGDVFVAEADESDGSFLNYTPWIEIVTNVEPDHLDRYGSREAFEQVFVDFVGCLRQGGTLVCCGEDGGSARLARYARTQGIDTVTYARAGHESADLGGSADVIIEEAHTDGHTASA
;
A
#
# COMPACT_ATOMS: atom_id res chain seq x y z
N SER A 1 4.85 -17.01 13.06
CA SER A 1 3.93 -18.17 13.13
C SER A 1 2.75 -17.98 12.17
N ASP A 2 2.19 -19.07 11.68
CA ASP A 2 0.96 -19.12 10.90
C ASP A 2 0.14 -20.34 11.33
N GLN A 3 -1.18 -20.29 11.16
CA GLN A 3 -2.08 -21.39 11.52
C GLN A 3 -1.86 -22.66 10.68
N LYS A 4 -1.42 -22.49 9.42
CA LYS A 4 -1.30 -23.58 8.46
C LYS A 4 0.02 -23.49 7.71
N GLU A 5 0.51 -24.66 7.28
CA GLU A 5 1.62 -24.75 6.35
C GLU A 5 1.26 -24.10 5.01
N SER A 6 2.22 -23.41 4.43
CA SER A 6 2.05 -22.74 3.13
C SER A 6 3.41 -22.55 2.44
N PRO A 7 3.47 -22.44 1.11
CA PRO A 7 4.73 -22.23 0.38
C PRO A 7 5.50 -20.98 0.83
N ILE A 8 4.83 -19.97 1.37
CA ILE A 8 5.51 -18.77 1.88
C ILE A 8 6.33 -19.08 3.14
N LEU A 9 5.89 -20.04 3.96
CA LEU A 9 6.66 -20.46 5.15
C LEU A 9 7.95 -21.17 4.75
N ASP A 10 7.96 -21.90 3.64
CA ASP A 10 9.17 -22.51 3.10
C ASP A 10 10.16 -21.43 2.64
N HIS A 11 9.71 -20.42 1.91
CA HIS A 11 10.55 -19.28 1.53
C HIS A 11 11.14 -18.55 2.74
N LEU A 12 10.37 -18.41 3.83
CA LEU A 12 10.87 -17.79 5.05
C LEU A 12 11.94 -18.66 5.74
N ARG A 13 11.77 -19.99 5.76
CA ARG A 13 12.77 -20.93 6.28
C ARG A 13 14.08 -20.88 5.45
N ASP A 14 13.93 -20.86 4.12
CA ASP A 14 15.07 -20.74 3.20
C ASP A 14 15.83 -19.43 3.39
N ALA A 15 15.11 -18.36 3.77
CA ALA A 15 15.71 -17.07 4.15
C ALA A 15 16.32 -17.07 5.58
N GLY A 16 16.31 -18.19 6.30
CA GLY A 16 16.86 -18.32 7.66
C GLY A 16 15.97 -17.78 8.76
N ILE A 17 14.69 -17.56 8.48
CA ILE A 17 13.71 -17.08 9.46
C ILE A 17 13.13 -18.29 10.21
N GLU A 18 13.11 -18.23 11.53
CA GLU A 18 12.47 -19.24 12.35
C GLU A 18 10.94 -19.19 12.15
N VAL A 19 10.35 -20.32 11.79
CA VAL A 19 8.94 -20.41 11.41
C VAL A 19 8.23 -21.50 12.21
N PHE A 20 7.08 -21.14 12.76
CA PHE A 20 6.21 -22.05 13.51
C PHE A 20 4.87 -22.22 12.82
N VAL A 21 4.35 -23.45 12.79
CA VAL A 21 2.99 -23.77 12.38
C VAL A 21 2.15 -23.96 13.64
N GLY A 22 1.04 -23.26 13.70
CA GLY A 22 0.27 -23.08 14.93
C GLY A 22 0.76 -21.90 15.76
N HIS A 23 -0.03 -21.51 16.73
CA HIS A 23 0.27 -20.41 17.64
C HIS A 23 0.48 -20.92 19.05
N ASP A 24 1.60 -20.56 19.67
CA ASP A 24 1.92 -20.91 21.06
C ASP A 24 2.66 -19.76 21.74
N ALA A 25 2.34 -19.52 23.01
CA ALA A 25 2.99 -18.50 23.82
C ALA A 25 4.53 -18.68 23.90
N ALA A 26 5.00 -19.93 23.77
CA ALA A 26 6.43 -20.27 23.79
C ALA A 26 7.18 -19.79 22.53
N HIS A 27 6.47 -19.48 21.44
CA HIS A 27 7.08 -18.98 20.22
C HIS A 27 7.53 -17.51 20.32
N VAL A 28 7.10 -16.79 21.38
CA VAL A 28 7.42 -15.36 21.54
C VAL A 28 8.74 -15.19 22.29
N PRO A 29 9.83 -14.71 21.65
CA PRO A 29 11.07 -14.39 22.34
C PRO A 29 10.86 -13.27 23.38
N ALA A 30 11.65 -13.29 24.43
CA ALA A 30 11.46 -12.39 25.57
C ALA A 30 11.67 -10.91 25.25
N ASP A 31 12.49 -10.62 24.25
CA ASP A 31 12.91 -9.28 23.81
C ASP A 31 12.35 -8.87 22.45
N ALA A 32 11.43 -9.65 21.89
CA ALA A 32 10.86 -9.36 20.57
C ALA A 32 9.83 -8.22 20.61
N VAL A 33 9.79 -7.46 19.52
CA VAL A 33 8.62 -6.66 19.16
C VAL A 33 7.65 -7.56 18.39
N VAL A 34 6.43 -7.70 18.88
CA VAL A 34 5.42 -8.57 18.26
C VAL A 34 4.65 -7.78 17.21
N VAL A 35 4.64 -8.28 15.98
CA VAL A 35 3.93 -7.67 14.86
C VAL A 35 2.67 -8.45 14.57
N VAL A 36 1.53 -7.76 14.53
CA VAL A 36 0.21 -8.38 14.27
C VAL A 36 -0.50 -7.69 13.11
N SER A 37 -1.41 -8.42 12.46
CA SER A 37 -2.37 -7.85 11.53
C SER A 37 -3.74 -7.72 12.18
N THR A 38 -4.65 -6.98 11.54
CA THR A 38 -6.05 -6.84 11.95
C THR A 38 -6.79 -8.19 12.07
N ALA A 39 -6.33 -9.22 11.33
CA ALA A 39 -6.91 -10.56 11.37
C ALA A 39 -6.56 -11.35 12.64
N VAL A 40 -5.53 -10.95 13.40
CA VAL A 40 -5.12 -11.63 14.62
C VAL A 40 -6.10 -11.32 15.74
N ARG A 41 -6.75 -12.36 16.26
CA ARG A 41 -7.73 -12.23 17.35
C ARG A 41 -7.03 -11.98 18.69
N GLU A 42 -7.73 -11.28 19.60
CA GLU A 42 -7.26 -11.05 20.98
C GLU A 42 -6.97 -12.35 21.76
N SER A 43 -7.63 -13.45 21.38
CA SER A 43 -7.40 -14.78 21.98
C SER A 43 -6.16 -15.51 21.46
N ASN A 44 -5.38 -14.91 20.54
CA ASN A 44 -4.14 -15.49 20.06
C ASN A 44 -3.13 -15.62 21.21
N PRO A 45 -2.58 -16.84 21.50
CA PRO A 45 -1.73 -17.07 22.66
C PRO A 45 -0.41 -16.28 22.61
N GLU A 46 0.12 -16.02 21.43
CA GLU A 46 1.34 -15.22 21.25
C GLU A 46 1.09 -13.75 21.56
N LEU A 47 -0.04 -13.19 21.07
CA LEU A 47 -0.44 -11.83 21.38
C LEU A 47 -0.73 -11.65 22.89
N ALA A 48 -1.45 -12.60 23.49
CA ALA A 48 -1.75 -12.60 24.92
C ALA A 48 -0.46 -12.65 25.76
N GLU A 49 0.50 -13.47 25.37
CA GLU A 49 1.77 -13.59 26.07
C GLU A 49 2.63 -12.32 25.95
N ALA A 50 2.72 -11.72 24.75
CA ALA A 50 3.42 -10.48 24.54
C ALA A 50 2.86 -9.37 25.46
N ARG A 51 1.53 -9.25 25.52
CA ARG A 51 0.86 -8.27 26.40
C ARG A 51 1.11 -8.57 27.88
N ARG A 52 1.04 -9.83 28.29
CA ARG A 52 1.33 -10.26 29.68
C ARG A 52 2.75 -9.88 30.10
N ARG A 53 3.72 -9.96 29.17
CA ARG A 53 5.12 -9.57 29.41
C ARG A 53 5.37 -8.06 29.26
N GLY A 54 4.39 -7.26 28.82
CA GLY A 54 4.56 -5.84 28.55
C GLY A 54 5.45 -5.54 27.34
N GLN A 55 5.55 -6.49 26.39
CA GLN A 55 6.32 -6.30 25.16
C GLN A 55 5.60 -5.33 24.20
N SER A 56 6.39 -4.69 23.37
CA SER A 56 5.84 -3.84 22.29
C SER A 56 5.07 -4.71 21.28
N VAL A 57 3.83 -4.34 21.05
CA VAL A 57 2.99 -4.93 20.00
C VAL A 57 2.65 -3.83 19.01
N ILE A 58 3.01 -4.04 17.74
CA ILE A 58 2.75 -3.06 16.67
C ILE A 58 1.96 -3.70 15.53
N HIS A 59 1.24 -2.88 14.79
CA HIS A 59 0.53 -3.35 13.60
C HIS A 59 1.50 -3.61 12.44
N ARG A 60 1.15 -4.55 11.54
CA ARG A 60 1.93 -4.89 10.35
C ARG A 60 2.28 -3.65 9.51
N SER A 61 1.34 -2.70 9.35
CA SER A 61 1.60 -1.47 8.60
C SER A 61 2.63 -0.56 9.29
N GLN A 62 2.66 -0.53 10.63
CA GLN A 62 3.70 0.20 11.38
C GLN A 62 5.08 -0.45 11.19
N ALA A 63 5.14 -1.79 11.20
CA ALA A 63 6.39 -2.49 10.91
C ALA A 63 6.86 -2.22 9.48
N LEU A 64 5.94 -2.17 8.50
CA LEU A 64 6.26 -1.82 7.12
C LEU A 64 6.74 -0.37 6.99
N ALA A 65 6.10 0.57 7.69
CA ALA A 65 6.53 1.97 7.73
C ALA A 65 7.94 2.13 8.32
N LEU A 66 8.27 1.32 9.34
CA LEU A 66 9.62 1.27 9.91
C LEU A 66 10.65 0.69 8.92
N ALA A 67 10.29 -0.36 8.18
CA ALA A 67 11.14 -0.95 7.15
C ALA A 67 11.40 0.05 6.00
N ALA A 68 10.41 0.88 5.64
CA ALA A 68 10.54 1.93 4.64
C ALA A 68 11.25 3.20 5.17
N SER A 69 11.60 3.23 6.44
CA SER A 69 12.21 4.41 7.07
C SER A 69 13.55 4.75 6.42
N GLY A 70 13.68 5.98 5.95
CA GLY A 70 14.88 6.45 5.24
C GLY A 70 14.87 6.19 3.73
N MET A 71 13.89 5.47 3.21
CA MET A 71 13.71 5.23 1.77
C MET A 71 12.74 6.24 1.14
N ARG A 72 12.79 6.37 -0.17
CA ARG A 72 11.76 7.08 -0.96
C ARG A 72 10.53 6.19 -1.06
N PHE A 73 9.64 6.31 -0.08
CA PHE A 73 8.47 5.45 0.01
C PHE A 73 7.37 5.91 -0.95
N VAL A 74 6.93 5.01 -1.82
CA VAL A 74 5.79 5.15 -2.73
C VAL A 74 4.68 4.24 -2.24
N ALA A 75 3.55 4.83 -1.87
CA ALA A 75 2.37 4.11 -1.40
C ALA A 75 1.26 4.18 -2.46
N VAL A 76 0.71 3.03 -2.83
CA VAL A 76 -0.36 2.92 -3.84
C VAL A 76 -1.67 2.55 -3.16
N ALA A 77 -2.62 3.46 -3.17
CA ALA A 77 -3.94 3.33 -2.57
C ALA A 77 -5.07 3.38 -3.62
N GLY A 78 -6.29 3.07 -3.19
CA GLY A 78 -7.51 3.12 -4.00
C GLY A 78 -8.35 1.86 -3.85
N ALA A 79 -9.65 1.92 -4.07
CA ALA A 79 -10.53 0.76 -3.94
C ALA A 79 -10.09 -0.38 -4.88
N HIS A 80 -9.69 -0.05 -6.11
CA HIS A 80 -9.29 -1.01 -7.13
C HIS A 80 -7.95 -0.65 -7.78
N GLY A 81 -7.23 -1.67 -8.29
CA GLY A 81 -6.02 -1.47 -9.08
C GLY A 81 -4.72 -1.31 -8.28
N LYS A 82 -4.74 -1.27 -6.96
CA LYS A 82 -3.55 -1.14 -6.10
C LYS A 82 -2.44 -2.12 -6.47
N THR A 83 -2.75 -3.41 -6.43
CA THR A 83 -1.81 -4.52 -6.71
C THR A 83 -1.19 -4.40 -8.09
N THR A 84 -2.03 -4.18 -9.11
CA THR A 84 -1.56 -4.06 -10.50
C THR A 84 -0.65 -2.85 -10.67
N THR A 85 -1.07 -1.69 -10.16
CA THR A 85 -0.29 -0.44 -10.26
C THR A 85 1.03 -0.57 -9.52
N SER A 86 1.03 -1.11 -8.30
CA SER A 86 2.25 -1.35 -7.52
C SER A 86 3.21 -2.30 -8.22
N ALA A 87 2.69 -3.39 -8.81
CA ALA A 87 3.51 -4.35 -9.54
C ALA A 87 4.11 -3.73 -10.81
N MET A 88 3.32 -3.03 -11.60
CA MET A 88 3.79 -2.34 -12.81
C MET A 88 4.86 -1.28 -12.49
N LEU A 89 4.62 -0.45 -11.48
CA LEU A 89 5.59 0.55 -11.03
C LEU A 89 6.88 -0.10 -10.56
N SER A 90 6.78 -1.16 -9.78
CA SER A 90 7.96 -1.88 -9.27
C SER A 90 8.80 -2.46 -10.40
N MET A 91 8.17 -3.03 -11.41
CA MET A 91 8.87 -3.58 -12.58
C MET A 91 9.47 -2.47 -13.44
N ALA A 92 8.75 -1.37 -13.66
CA ALA A 92 9.26 -0.22 -14.40
C ALA A 92 10.50 0.40 -13.71
N LEU A 93 10.48 0.54 -12.39
CA LEU A 93 11.63 1.02 -11.62
C LEU A 93 12.82 0.06 -11.73
N ARG A 94 12.58 -1.25 -11.68
CA ARG A 94 13.63 -2.25 -11.87
C ARG A 94 14.24 -2.19 -13.26
N ASP A 95 13.42 -2.08 -14.30
CA ASP A 95 13.88 -1.94 -15.69
C ASP A 95 14.67 -0.63 -15.89
N ALA A 96 14.36 0.41 -15.12
CA ALA A 96 15.13 1.65 -15.05
C ALA A 96 16.44 1.55 -14.22
N GLY A 97 16.69 0.41 -13.56
CA GLY A 97 17.91 0.18 -12.77
C GLY A 97 17.85 0.66 -11.32
N GLU A 98 16.67 1.01 -10.81
CA GLU A 98 16.48 1.53 -9.44
C GLU A 98 16.49 0.45 -8.35
N ASP A 99 16.23 -0.82 -8.69
CA ASP A 99 16.15 -1.98 -7.80
C ASP A 99 15.38 -1.71 -6.48
N PRO A 100 14.07 -1.37 -6.56
CA PRO A 100 13.28 -0.99 -5.38
C PRO A 100 13.01 -2.16 -4.46
N SER A 101 12.84 -1.89 -3.17
CA SER A 101 12.15 -2.80 -2.24
C SER A 101 10.66 -2.77 -2.51
N ILE A 102 9.98 -3.93 -2.36
CA ILE A 102 8.59 -4.12 -2.80
C ILE A 102 7.78 -4.85 -1.74
N ALA A 103 6.57 -4.37 -1.48
CA ALA A 103 5.58 -5.06 -0.65
C ALA A 103 4.17 -4.93 -1.28
N VAL A 104 3.76 -5.95 -2.01
CA VAL A 104 2.51 -6.03 -2.78
C VAL A 104 1.70 -7.24 -2.34
N GLY A 105 0.38 -7.12 -2.31
CA GLY A 105 -0.53 -8.16 -1.80
C GLY A 105 -0.65 -9.42 -2.65
N ALA A 106 -0.01 -9.47 -3.83
CA ALA A 106 0.01 -10.65 -4.69
C ALA A 106 1.41 -10.99 -5.19
N VAL A 107 1.57 -12.19 -5.70
CA VAL A 107 2.83 -12.62 -6.33
C VAL A 107 3.02 -11.86 -7.65
N ILE A 108 4.15 -11.18 -7.78
CA ILE A 108 4.61 -10.61 -9.05
C ILE A 108 5.33 -11.73 -9.80
N PRO A 109 4.86 -12.16 -10.99
CA PRO A 109 5.38 -13.35 -11.67
C PRO A 109 6.90 -13.30 -11.93
N GLN A 110 7.41 -12.13 -12.29
CA GLN A 110 8.84 -11.91 -12.56
C GLN A 110 9.73 -12.05 -11.32
N LEU A 111 9.15 -11.93 -10.12
CA LEU A 111 9.85 -12.04 -8.84
C LEU A 111 9.55 -13.35 -8.10
N GLY A 112 8.49 -14.06 -8.49
CA GLY A 112 7.99 -15.24 -7.77
C GLY A 112 7.48 -14.92 -6.36
N SER A 113 7.34 -13.64 -6.01
CA SER A 113 6.94 -13.17 -4.68
C SER A 113 6.22 -11.83 -4.78
N GLY A 114 5.41 -11.50 -3.77
CA GLY A 114 4.86 -10.16 -3.55
C GLY A 114 5.77 -9.28 -2.67
N ALA A 115 6.84 -9.84 -2.12
CA ALA A 115 7.82 -9.12 -1.31
C ALA A 115 9.22 -9.31 -1.88
N TYR A 116 9.96 -8.22 -1.99
CA TYR A 116 11.33 -8.23 -2.48
C TYR A 116 12.13 -7.14 -1.76
N LEU A 117 13.33 -7.47 -1.30
CA LEU A 117 14.26 -6.53 -0.73
C LEU A 117 15.26 -6.11 -1.82
N GLY A 118 15.11 -4.89 -2.32
CA GLY A 118 16.02 -4.30 -3.29
C GLY A 118 17.23 -3.66 -2.62
N SER A 119 18.21 -3.31 -3.44
CA SER A 119 19.42 -2.57 -3.02
C SER A 119 19.28 -1.05 -3.18
N GLY A 120 18.23 -0.60 -3.87
CA GLY A 120 17.94 0.81 -4.11
C GLY A 120 17.30 1.51 -2.92
N ASP A 121 17.10 2.81 -3.05
CA ASP A 121 16.53 3.67 -2.01
C ASP A 121 15.00 3.88 -2.16
N VAL A 122 14.36 3.22 -3.12
CA VAL A 122 12.91 3.28 -3.32
C VAL A 122 12.23 2.09 -2.63
N PHE A 123 11.11 2.35 -1.98
CA PHE A 123 10.22 1.35 -1.43
C PHE A 123 8.83 1.51 -2.03
N VAL A 124 8.30 0.49 -2.70
CA VAL A 124 6.95 0.49 -3.26
C VAL A 124 6.06 -0.45 -2.45
N ALA A 125 4.95 0.05 -1.94
CA ALA A 125 3.99 -0.79 -1.23
C ALA A 125 2.53 -0.45 -1.55
N GLU A 126 1.69 -1.47 -1.46
CA GLU A 126 0.25 -1.26 -1.39
C GLU A 126 -0.15 -0.61 -0.07
N ALA A 127 -1.05 0.34 -0.16
CA ALA A 127 -1.67 1.03 0.96
C ALA A 127 -3.13 0.59 1.07
N ASP A 128 -3.40 -0.30 2.03
CA ASP A 128 -4.72 -0.90 2.22
C ASP A 128 -5.61 0.05 3.04
N GLU A 129 -6.65 0.57 2.39
CA GLU A 129 -7.65 1.44 2.99
C GLU A 129 -8.69 0.65 3.81
N SER A 130 -8.83 -0.66 3.58
CA SER A 130 -9.92 -1.47 4.13
C SER A 130 -10.00 -1.45 5.66
N ASP A 131 -8.88 -1.32 6.35
CA ASP A 131 -8.79 -1.24 7.80
C ASP A 131 -8.22 0.12 8.31
N GLY A 132 -7.98 1.06 7.41
CA GLY A 132 -7.40 2.37 7.73
C GLY A 132 -5.93 2.30 8.16
N SER A 133 -5.30 1.13 8.06
CA SER A 133 -3.91 0.93 8.51
C SER A 133 -2.89 1.66 7.63
N PHE A 134 -3.27 2.07 6.44
CA PHE A 134 -2.42 2.88 5.55
C PHE A 134 -2.11 4.27 6.14
N LEU A 135 -2.91 4.77 7.07
CA LEU A 135 -2.61 6.00 7.81
C LEU A 135 -1.37 5.91 8.72
N ASN A 136 -0.81 4.73 8.91
CA ASN A 136 0.48 4.56 9.58
C ASN A 136 1.68 4.87 8.67
N TYR A 137 1.46 5.09 7.38
CA TYR A 137 2.52 5.40 6.42
C TYR A 137 2.84 6.90 6.40
N THR A 138 4.05 7.22 5.99
CA THR A 138 4.48 8.61 5.73
C THR A 138 5.24 8.61 4.40
N PRO A 139 4.52 8.47 3.29
CA PRO A 139 5.13 8.29 1.99
C PRO A 139 5.71 9.60 1.42
N TRP A 140 6.65 9.44 0.49
CA TRP A 140 7.13 10.51 -0.37
C TRP A 140 6.22 10.74 -1.57
N ILE A 141 5.63 9.66 -2.09
CA ILE A 141 4.66 9.69 -3.18
C ILE A 141 3.46 8.85 -2.77
N GLU A 142 2.28 9.40 -2.91
CA GLU A 142 1.01 8.70 -2.85
C GLU A 142 0.43 8.57 -4.24
N ILE A 143 0.08 7.36 -4.66
CA ILE A 143 -0.66 7.11 -5.90
C ILE A 143 -2.06 6.66 -5.52
N VAL A 144 -3.07 7.41 -5.93
CA VAL A 144 -4.48 7.06 -5.70
C VAL A 144 -5.14 6.73 -7.04
N THR A 145 -5.45 5.46 -7.21
CA THR A 145 -6.02 4.94 -8.46
C THR A 145 -7.48 5.31 -8.64
N ASN A 146 -8.27 5.23 -7.58
CA ASN A 146 -9.67 5.62 -7.50
C ASN A 146 -10.11 5.78 -6.04
N VAL A 147 -11.21 6.51 -5.82
CA VAL A 147 -11.87 6.67 -4.52
C VAL A 147 -13.35 6.34 -4.72
N GLU A 148 -13.62 5.07 -4.97
CA GLU A 148 -14.97 4.53 -5.07
C GLU A 148 -15.40 3.98 -3.71
N PRO A 149 -16.65 4.24 -3.25
CA PRO A 149 -17.12 3.74 -1.97
C PRO A 149 -17.05 2.22 -1.89
N ASP A 150 -16.18 1.74 -1.04
CA ASP A 150 -16.03 0.33 -0.68
C ASP A 150 -15.99 0.21 0.85
N HIS A 151 -16.09 -0.99 1.38
CA HIS A 151 -16.02 -1.24 2.83
C HIS A 151 -16.98 -0.35 3.66
N LEU A 152 -18.19 -0.07 3.13
CA LEU A 152 -19.18 0.78 3.80
C LEU A 152 -19.71 0.17 5.12
N ASP A 153 -19.60 -1.13 5.29
CA ASP A 153 -19.83 -1.84 6.55
C ASP A 153 -18.89 -1.35 7.67
N ARG A 154 -17.69 -0.92 7.32
CA ARG A 154 -16.71 -0.35 8.25
C ARG A 154 -16.86 1.17 8.40
N TYR A 155 -16.91 1.88 7.29
CA TYR A 155 -16.89 3.35 7.28
C TYR A 155 -18.24 3.99 7.50
N GLY A 156 -19.33 3.25 7.29
CA GLY A 156 -20.71 3.68 7.54
C GLY A 156 -21.30 4.61 6.47
N SER A 157 -20.49 5.43 5.81
CA SER A 157 -20.93 6.29 4.70
C SER A 157 -19.85 6.53 3.66
N ARG A 158 -20.27 7.03 2.50
CA ARG A 158 -19.37 7.44 1.41
C ARG A 158 -18.45 8.58 1.87
N GLU A 159 -19.01 9.55 2.58
CA GLU A 159 -18.27 10.73 3.05
C GLU A 159 -17.18 10.33 4.03
N ALA A 160 -17.47 9.38 4.93
CA ALA A 160 -16.48 8.85 5.86
C ALA A 160 -15.37 8.08 5.14
N PHE A 161 -15.71 7.32 4.09
CA PHE A 161 -14.73 6.65 3.24
C PHE A 161 -13.85 7.65 2.47
N GLU A 162 -14.44 8.67 1.83
CA GLU A 162 -13.67 9.71 1.15
C GLU A 162 -12.77 10.48 2.13
N GLN A 163 -13.25 10.73 3.37
CA GLN A 163 -12.46 11.41 4.40
C GLN A 163 -11.17 10.66 4.76
N VAL A 164 -11.19 9.33 4.78
CA VAL A 164 -9.98 8.53 5.06
C VAL A 164 -8.88 8.76 4.02
N PHE A 165 -9.23 8.99 2.75
CA PHE A 165 -8.24 9.37 1.72
C PHE A 165 -7.74 10.81 1.91
N VAL A 166 -8.60 11.72 2.37
CA VAL A 166 -8.16 13.06 2.77
C VAL A 166 -7.16 13.00 3.92
N ASP A 167 -7.44 12.16 4.92
CA ASP A 167 -6.53 11.94 6.04
C ASP A 167 -5.21 11.31 5.58
N PHE A 168 -5.26 10.40 4.61
CA PHE A 168 -4.07 9.77 4.04
C PHE A 168 -3.20 10.79 3.30
N VAL A 169 -3.77 11.69 2.51
CA VAL A 169 -3.03 12.80 1.89
C VAL A 169 -2.31 13.66 2.94
N GLY A 170 -2.89 13.78 4.15
CA GLY A 170 -2.26 14.42 5.29
C GLY A 170 -1.03 13.67 5.83
N CYS A 171 -0.83 12.40 5.45
CA CYS A 171 0.33 11.59 5.84
C CYS A 171 1.56 11.79 4.91
N LEU A 172 1.40 12.46 3.77
CA LEU A 172 2.51 12.78 2.87
C LEU A 172 3.63 13.52 3.62
N ARG A 173 4.87 13.14 3.32
CA ARG A 173 6.04 13.89 3.80
C ARG A 173 6.00 15.32 3.24
N GLN A 174 6.57 16.25 3.99
CA GLN A 174 6.76 17.61 3.49
C GLN A 174 7.51 17.60 2.16
N GLY A 175 6.94 18.20 1.13
CA GLY A 175 7.44 18.19 -0.24
C GLY A 175 7.18 16.89 -1.00
N GLY A 176 6.34 16.02 -0.46
CA GLY A 176 5.85 14.82 -1.16
C GLY A 176 4.80 15.17 -2.22
N THR A 177 4.55 14.21 -3.12
CA THR A 177 3.66 14.38 -4.27
C THR A 177 2.49 13.40 -4.22
N LEU A 178 1.29 13.89 -4.48
CA LEU A 178 0.10 13.07 -4.72
C LEU A 178 -0.08 12.86 -6.24
N VAL A 179 -0.28 11.62 -6.64
CA VAL A 179 -0.61 11.24 -8.03
C VAL A 179 -2.02 10.65 -8.06
N CYS A 180 -2.93 11.24 -8.83
CA CYS A 180 -4.33 10.86 -8.85
C CYS A 180 -4.84 10.52 -10.26
N CYS A 181 -5.71 9.51 -10.35
CA CYS A 181 -6.49 9.26 -11.56
C CYS A 181 -7.53 10.38 -11.74
N GLY A 182 -7.43 11.12 -12.83
CA GLY A 182 -8.37 12.20 -13.17
C GLY A 182 -9.68 11.72 -13.79
N GLU A 183 -9.81 10.43 -14.11
CA GLU A 183 -11.05 9.85 -14.67
C GLU A 183 -12.06 9.47 -13.57
N ASP A 184 -11.58 9.14 -12.38
CA ASP A 184 -12.43 8.82 -11.23
C ASP A 184 -12.86 10.09 -10.48
N GLY A 185 -14.15 10.25 -10.22
CA GLY A 185 -14.69 11.44 -9.59
C GLY A 185 -14.21 11.64 -8.15
N GLY A 186 -14.04 10.58 -7.38
CA GLY A 186 -13.55 10.65 -6.00
C GLY A 186 -12.07 11.04 -5.95
N SER A 187 -11.24 10.40 -6.78
CA SER A 187 -9.83 10.73 -6.93
C SER A 187 -9.61 12.15 -7.47
N ALA A 188 -10.44 12.60 -8.43
CA ALA A 188 -10.43 13.96 -8.94
C ALA A 188 -10.77 15.02 -7.86
N ARG A 189 -11.76 14.73 -7.00
CA ARG A 189 -12.07 15.61 -5.85
C ARG A 189 -10.92 15.65 -4.85
N LEU A 190 -10.29 14.50 -4.58
CA LEU A 190 -9.12 14.42 -3.72
C LEU A 190 -7.95 15.24 -4.25
N ALA A 191 -7.67 15.16 -5.57
CA ALA A 191 -6.63 15.96 -6.22
C ALA A 191 -6.90 17.46 -6.08
N ARG A 192 -8.14 17.90 -6.30
CA ARG A 192 -8.52 19.31 -6.09
C ARG A 192 -8.33 19.75 -4.65
N TYR A 193 -8.75 18.92 -3.69
CA TYR A 193 -8.53 19.19 -2.28
C TYR A 193 -7.04 19.36 -1.98
N ALA A 194 -6.20 18.41 -2.38
CA ALA A 194 -4.76 18.44 -2.15
C ALA A 194 -4.10 19.71 -2.70
N ARG A 195 -4.48 20.14 -3.90
CA ARG A 195 -4.03 21.41 -4.50
C ARG A 195 -4.42 22.63 -3.65
N THR A 196 -5.63 22.65 -3.05
CA THR A 196 -6.03 23.75 -2.15
C THR A 196 -5.21 23.79 -0.86
N GLN A 197 -4.64 22.66 -0.45
CA GLN A 197 -3.73 22.54 0.69
C GLN A 197 -2.26 22.83 0.34
N GLY A 198 -1.98 23.17 -0.93
CA GLY A 198 -0.62 23.44 -1.41
C GLY A 198 0.25 22.18 -1.57
N ILE A 199 -0.39 21.01 -1.67
CA ILE A 199 0.29 19.74 -1.91
C ILE A 199 0.60 19.62 -3.41
N ASP A 200 1.83 19.25 -3.74
CA ASP A 200 2.22 18.95 -5.11
C ASP A 200 1.38 17.78 -5.62
N THR A 201 0.65 18.01 -6.73
CA THR A 201 -0.37 17.07 -7.18
C THR A 201 -0.30 16.92 -8.69
N VAL A 202 -0.12 15.69 -9.14
CA VAL A 202 -0.13 15.29 -10.56
C VAL A 202 -1.37 14.45 -10.82
N THR A 203 -2.08 14.77 -11.89
CA THR A 203 -3.25 14.00 -12.33
C THR A 203 -3.03 13.41 -13.71
N TYR A 204 -3.56 12.21 -13.94
CA TYR A 204 -3.49 11.54 -15.24
C TYR A 204 -4.89 11.10 -15.71
N ALA A 205 -5.13 11.12 -17.02
CA ALA A 205 -6.37 10.66 -17.62
C ALA A 205 -6.16 10.31 -19.10
N ARG A 206 -7.03 9.48 -19.67
CA ARG A 206 -7.13 9.33 -21.11
C ARG A 206 -7.80 10.57 -21.72
N ALA A 207 -7.39 10.94 -22.92
CA ALA A 207 -7.94 12.08 -23.62
C ALA A 207 -9.49 12.01 -23.71
N GLY A 208 -10.16 13.04 -23.21
CA GLY A 208 -11.62 13.14 -23.22
C GLY A 208 -12.35 12.27 -22.18
N HIS A 209 -11.63 11.65 -21.25
CA HIS A 209 -12.19 10.84 -20.16
C HIS A 209 -12.06 11.49 -18.78
N GLU A 210 -11.58 12.72 -18.69
CA GLU A 210 -11.42 13.42 -17.43
C GLU A 210 -12.77 13.61 -16.74
N SER A 211 -12.80 13.34 -15.44
CA SER A 211 -13.98 13.60 -14.62
C SER A 211 -14.28 15.10 -14.52
N ALA A 212 -15.56 15.45 -14.59
CA ALA A 212 -16.00 16.83 -14.33
C ALA A 212 -15.57 17.33 -12.94
N ASP A 213 -15.40 16.43 -11.99
CA ASP A 213 -14.93 16.75 -10.64
C ASP A 213 -13.47 17.23 -10.61
N LEU A 214 -12.67 16.95 -11.64
CA LEU A 214 -11.30 17.45 -11.75
C LEU A 214 -11.26 18.99 -11.95
N GLY A 215 -12.27 19.55 -12.63
CA GLY A 215 -12.41 20.98 -12.86
C GLY A 215 -11.45 21.54 -13.91
N GLY A 216 -10.89 20.70 -14.76
CA GLY A 216 -9.97 21.04 -15.85
C GLY A 216 -9.36 19.78 -16.47
N SER A 217 -8.37 19.97 -17.36
CA SER A 217 -7.62 18.85 -17.92
C SER A 217 -6.68 18.22 -16.90
N ALA A 218 -6.37 16.94 -17.06
CA ALA A 218 -5.32 16.27 -16.30
C ALA A 218 -3.92 16.79 -16.71
N ASP A 219 -2.95 16.66 -15.82
CA ASP A 219 -1.57 17.12 -16.08
C ASP A 219 -0.85 16.20 -17.07
N VAL A 220 -1.21 14.91 -17.05
CA VAL A 220 -0.70 13.89 -17.98
C VAL A 220 -1.88 13.31 -18.75
N ILE A 221 -1.85 13.44 -20.06
CA ILE A 221 -2.89 12.93 -20.96
C ILE A 221 -2.37 11.70 -21.69
N ILE A 222 -3.09 10.60 -21.59
CA ILE A 222 -2.89 9.39 -22.39
C ILE A 222 -3.69 9.56 -23.67
N GLU A 223 -3.02 9.80 -24.79
CA GLU A 223 -3.68 10.07 -26.08
C GLU A 223 -4.28 8.80 -26.69
N GLU A 224 -3.50 7.70 -26.66
CA GLU A 224 -3.95 6.40 -27.18
C GLU A 224 -3.54 5.30 -26.21
N ALA A 225 -4.44 4.36 -25.97
CA ALA A 225 -4.18 3.14 -25.23
C ALA A 225 -4.69 1.95 -26.02
N HIS A 226 -3.80 1.01 -26.32
CA HIS A 226 -4.13 -0.20 -27.07
C HIS A 226 -4.02 -1.42 -26.19
N THR A 227 -4.94 -2.36 -26.32
CA THR A 227 -4.88 -3.66 -25.68
C THR A 227 -5.30 -4.75 -26.66
N ASP A 228 -4.52 -5.82 -26.73
CA ASP A 228 -4.85 -7.03 -27.49
C ASP A 228 -5.49 -8.13 -26.62
N GLY A 229 -5.84 -7.80 -25.37
CA GLY A 229 -6.37 -8.73 -24.37
C GLY A 229 -5.28 -9.44 -23.54
N HIS A 230 -4.00 -9.29 -23.90
CA HIS A 230 -2.85 -9.85 -23.19
C HIS A 230 -1.84 -8.78 -22.79
N THR A 231 -1.68 -7.76 -23.62
CA THR A 231 -0.77 -6.64 -23.41
C THR A 231 -1.51 -5.32 -23.55
N ALA A 232 -1.00 -4.27 -22.92
CA ALA A 232 -1.46 -2.91 -23.10
C ALA A 232 -0.26 -2.00 -23.41
N SER A 233 -0.48 -1.03 -24.32
CA SER A 233 0.47 0.04 -24.65
C SER A 233 -0.24 1.38 -24.72
N ALA A 234 0.47 2.45 -24.44
CA ALA A 234 -0.03 3.82 -24.49
C ALA A 234 1.02 4.75 -25.11
#